data_64916e00e764cc68fbb523e955abddd0
#
_entry.id   64916e00e764cc68fbb523e955abddd0
#
_cell.length_a   1.000
_cell.length_b   1.000
_cell.length_c   1.000
_cell.angle_alpha   90.00
_cell.angle_beta   90.00
_cell.angle_gamma   90.00
#
_symmetry.space_group_name_H-M   'P 1'
#
loop_
_entity.id
_entity.type
_entity.pdbx_description
1 polymer ?
#
loop_
_entity_poly.entity_id
_entity_poly.type
_entity_poly.pdbx_seq_one_letter_code
_entity_poly.pdbx_strand_id
1 'polypeptide(L)'
;MKSMLSSLRSFSLACFVVVSGFAYANEVAVGAGDGTKLNITTNTTWSASNTYILQAQVFVKSGVTLTIEPGTVIKANNTDGADLAPAIIVEQGGFIIADGTKDKPITFTANQTDAVLKADPRGHWGGLIINGYAPLAGGGTSFVEGVTGVPYGGTNASDSSGVLRYVRIWHGGRSIGQDNEINGLTLAGVGNKTVVDYVEVAYNKDDGFEMFGGTVNLRHCTALWVGDDGFDTDEGYTGKGQFLLTIQGTQVSGRAYEMDSKFES
;
A
#
# COMPACT_ATOMS: atom_id res chain seq x y z
N MET A 1 -31.79 -5.13 -81.61
CA MET A 1 -30.85 -5.76 -80.67
C MET A 1 -30.37 -4.69 -79.72
N LYS A 2 -30.87 -4.70 -78.45
CA LYS A 2 -30.49 -3.72 -77.44
C LYS A 2 -29.40 -4.34 -76.54
N SER A 3 -28.22 -3.70 -76.47
CA SER A 3 -27.17 -4.08 -75.55
C SER A 3 -27.44 -3.52 -74.15
N MET A 4 -27.51 -4.40 -73.16
CA MET A 4 -27.53 -4.04 -71.74
C MET A 4 -26.10 -3.88 -71.23
N LEU A 5 -25.70 -2.66 -70.93
CA LEU A 5 -24.49 -2.41 -70.11
C LEU A 5 -24.87 -2.54 -68.65
N SER A 6 -24.28 -3.53 -67.93
CA SER A 6 -24.34 -3.67 -66.50
C SER A 6 -23.24 -2.82 -65.84
N SER A 7 -23.65 -1.82 -65.05
CA SER A 7 -22.71 -1.03 -64.25
C SER A 7 -22.33 -1.79 -62.98
N LEU A 8 -21.07 -2.25 -62.87
CA LEU A 8 -20.48 -2.69 -61.61
C LEU A 8 -20.21 -1.45 -60.73
N ARG A 9 -20.88 -1.37 -59.59
CA ARG A 9 -20.54 -0.43 -58.51
C ARG A 9 -19.48 -1.07 -57.64
N SER A 10 -18.26 -0.53 -57.68
CA SER A 10 -17.18 -0.89 -56.76
C SER A 10 -17.50 -0.34 -55.36
N PHE A 11 -17.70 -1.20 -54.41
CA PHE A 11 -17.75 -0.84 -53.00
C PHE A 11 -16.31 -0.83 -52.45
N SER A 12 -15.75 0.35 -52.21
CA SER A 12 -14.50 0.50 -51.46
C SER A 12 -14.80 0.34 -49.98
N LEU A 13 -14.36 -0.77 -49.41
CA LEU A 13 -14.37 -1.00 -47.95
C LEU A 13 -13.18 -0.25 -47.35
N ALA A 14 -13.43 0.91 -46.76
CA ALA A 14 -12.42 1.63 -45.99
C ALA A 14 -12.18 0.89 -44.69
N CYS A 15 -11.07 0.19 -44.57
CA CYS A 15 -10.63 -0.43 -43.34
C CYS A 15 -10.05 0.67 -42.41
N PHE A 16 -10.81 1.11 -41.41
CA PHE A 16 -10.29 1.98 -40.35
C PHE A 16 -9.42 1.14 -39.41
N VAL A 17 -8.11 1.22 -39.55
CA VAL A 17 -7.17 0.71 -38.56
C VAL A 17 -7.14 1.70 -37.40
N VAL A 18 -7.86 1.40 -36.33
CA VAL A 18 -7.72 2.12 -35.06
C VAL A 18 -6.41 1.64 -34.44
N VAL A 19 -5.33 2.38 -34.64
CA VAL A 19 -4.10 2.20 -33.88
C VAL A 19 -4.36 2.76 -32.48
N SER A 20 -4.76 1.90 -31.55
CA SER A 20 -4.74 2.24 -30.15
C SER A 20 -3.27 2.35 -29.71
N GLY A 21 -2.76 3.56 -29.69
CA GLY A 21 -1.45 3.85 -29.10
C GLY A 21 -1.53 3.53 -27.61
N PHE A 22 -0.77 2.56 -27.14
CA PHE A 22 -0.52 2.37 -25.73
C PHE A 22 0.30 3.58 -25.25
N ALA A 23 -0.34 4.52 -24.57
CA ALA A 23 0.40 5.55 -23.86
C ALA A 23 1.10 4.86 -22.69
N TYR A 24 2.41 4.80 -22.73
CA TYR A 24 3.20 4.40 -21.55
C TYR A 24 3.01 5.48 -20.48
N ALA A 25 2.68 5.05 -19.27
CA ALA A 25 2.64 5.97 -18.14
C ALA A 25 4.04 6.57 -17.92
N ASN A 26 4.12 7.87 -17.73
CA ASN A 26 5.40 8.51 -17.41
C ASN A 26 5.88 8.06 -16.03
N GLU A 27 7.15 7.74 -15.91
CA GLU A 27 7.75 7.49 -14.60
C GLU A 27 8.07 8.82 -13.88
N VAL A 28 7.62 8.91 -12.64
CA VAL A 28 7.84 10.08 -11.76
C VAL A 28 8.62 9.62 -10.55
N ALA A 29 9.84 10.09 -10.40
CA ALA A 29 10.66 9.82 -9.22
C ALA A 29 10.08 10.52 -7.98
N VAL A 30 10.01 9.80 -6.86
CA VAL A 30 9.54 10.27 -5.56
C VAL A 30 10.66 10.10 -4.53
N GLY A 31 11.32 11.21 -4.19
CA GLY A 31 12.55 11.25 -3.42
C GLY A 31 13.80 11.29 -4.29
N ALA A 32 14.94 11.58 -3.68
CA ALA A 32 16.20 11.77 -4.39
C ALA A 32 17.01 10.48 -4.57
N GLY A 33 16.68 9.41 -3.85
CA GLY A 33 17.44 8.16 -3.89
C GLY A 33 18.82 8.23 -3.19
N ASP A 34 19.05 9.26 -2.41
CA ASP A 34 20.30 9.53 -1.69
C ASP A 34 20.21 9.21 -0.18
N GLY A 35 19.14 8.53 0.24
CA GLY A 35 18.86 8.20 1.63
C GLY A 35 18.17 9.33 2.42
N THR A 36 17.89 10.49 1.79
CA THR A 36 17.12 11.53 2.46
C THR A 36 15.62 11.23 2.44
N LYS A 37 14.94 11.58 3.55
CA LYS A 37 13.49 11.45 3.68
C LYS A 37 12.78 12.53 2.84
N LEU A 38 11.66 12.17 2.20
CA LEU A 38 10.80 13.13 1.49
C LEU A 38 9.59 13.48 2.36
N ASN A 39 9.38 14.76 2.64
CA ASN A 39 8.19 15.24 3.33
C ASN A 39 7.19 15.83 2.33
N ILE A 40 5.99 15.28 2.28
CA ILE A 40 4.84 15.86 1.57
C ILE A 40 4.20 16.87 2.53
N THR A 41 4.38 18.15 2.27
CA THR A 41 3.97 19.26 3.14
C THR A 41 2.78 20.05 2.59
N THR A 42 2.28 19.68 1.42
CA THR A 42 1.09 20.26 0.78
C THR A 42 0.22 19.17 0.20
N ASN A 43 -1.07 19.39 0.08
CA ASN A 43 -1.98 18.42 -0.54
C ASN A 43 -1.47 18.05 -1.93
N THR A 44 -1.28 16.76 -2.14
CA THR A 44 -0.64 16.21 -3.34
C THR A 44 -1.53 15.15 -3.95
N THR A 45 -1.62 15.13 -5.28
CA THR A 45 -2.35 14.08 -6.01
C THR A 45 -1.39 13.31 -6.91
N TRP A 46 -1.43 11.99 -6.79
CA TRP A 46 -0.76 11.07 -7.69
C TRP A 46 -1.75 10.55 -8.73
N SER A 47 -1.51 10.94 -9.99
CA SER A 47 -2.42 10.63 -11.10
C SER A 47 -2.16 9.25 -11.71
N ALA A 48 -3.22 8.57 -12.12
CA ALA A 48 -3.14 7.27 -12.79
C ALA A 48 -2.47 7.31 -14.17
N SER A 49 -2.21 8.49 -14.73
CA SER A 49 -1.42 8.66 -15.97
C SER A 49 0.08 8.45 -15.77
N ASN A 50 0.54 8.36 -14.51
CA ASN A 50 1.94 8.20 -14.16
C ASN A 50 2.17 6.90 -13.37
N THR A 51 3.40 6.40 -13.45
CA THR A 51 3.95 5.41 -12.51
C THR A 51 4.91 6.14 -11.57
N TYR A 52 4.69 6.03 -10.27
CA TYR A 52 5.52 6.69 -9.26
C TYR A 52 6.60 5.73 -8.78
N ILE A 53 7.86 6.18 -8.78
CA ILE A 53 9.01 5.39 -8.35
C ILE A 53 9.50 5.91 -7.01
N LEU A 54 9.16 5.22 -5.93
CA LEU A 54 9.63 5.57 -4.58
C LEU A 54 11.13 5.28 -4.47
N GLN A 55 11.89 6.30 -4.09
CA GLN A 55 13.34 6.24 -3.90
C GLN A 55 13.75 6.59 -2.47
N ALA A 56 12.78 6.88 -1.60
CA ALA A 56 13.01 7.30 -0.22
C ALA A 56 11.83 6.93 0.67
N GLN A 57 11.98 7.07 1.98
CA GLN A 57 10.84 7.14 2.90
C GLN A 57 10.06 8.43 2.65
N VAL A 58 8.76 8.31 2.42
CA VAL A 58 7.85 9.42 2.09
C VAL A 58 6.92 9.68 3.27
N PHE A 59 6.98 10.86 3.85
CA PHE A 59 6.19 11.25 5.01
C PHE A 59 5.05 12.19 4.60
N VAL A 60 3.80 11.75 4.76
CA VAL A 60 2.64 12.63 4.62
C VAL A 60 2.44 13.36 5.94
N LYS A 61 2.72 14.64 5.95
CA LYS A 61 2.75 15.44 7.18
C LYS A 61 1.35 15.75 7.72
N SER A 62 1.27 16.04 9.02
CA SER A 62 0.03 16.47 9.68
C SER A 62 -0.65 17.61 8.94
N GLY A 63 -1.96 17.53 8.76
CA GLY A 63 -2.79 18.51 8.01
C GLY A 63 -2.69 18.39 6.49
N VAL A 64 -1.98 17.39 5.97
CA VAL A 64 -1.77 17.21 4.52
C VAL A 64 -2.46 15.94 4.03
N THR A 65 -3.02 15.99 2.84
CA THR A 65 -3.64 14.85 2.16
C THR A 65 -2.82 14.41 0.95
N LEU A 66 -2.43 13.14 0.91
CA LEU A 66 -1.97 12.45 -0.28
C LEU A 66 -3.17 11.74 -0.92
N THR A 67 -3.59 12.20 -2.09
CA THR A 67 -4.62 11.54 -2.89
C THR A 67 -3.98 10.71 -4.00
N ILE A 68 -4.39 9.45 -4.14
CA ILE A 68 -3.91 8.53 -5.16
C ILE A 68 -5.10 8.11 -6.01
N GLU A 69 -5.08 8.43 -7.29
CA GLU A 69 -6.19 8.14 -8.21
C GLU A 69 -6.34 6.63 -8.47
N PRO A 70 -7.58 6.15 -8.74
CA PRO A 70 -7.82 4.76 -9.10
C PRO A 70 -7.00 4.31 -10.30
N GLY A 71 -6.29 3.19 -10.16
CA GLY A 71 -5.44 2.60 -11.21
C GLY A 71 -3.98 3.06 -11.17
N THR A 72 -3.61 3.93 -10.25
CA THR A 72 -2.21 4.37 -10.08
C THR A 72 -1.33 3.20 -9.66
N VAL A 73 -0.14 3.13 -10.26
CA VAL A 73 0.91 2.18 -9.88
C VAL A 73 2.06 2.93 -9.21
N ILE A 74 2.43 2.46 -8.04
CA ILE A 74 3.55 2.95 -7.24
C ILE A 74 4.56 1.81 -7.10
N LYS A 75 5.77 2.02 -7.57
CA LYS A 75 6.87 1.06 -7.49
C LYS A 75 7.94 1.59 -6.56
N ALA A 76 8.49 0.77 -5.70
CA ALA A 76 9.55 1.16 -4.80
C ALA A 76 10.88 0.54 -5.21
N ASN A 77 11.92 1.36 -5.28
CA ASN A 77 13.27 0.87 -5.53
C ASN A 77 13.75 0.04 -4.34
N ASN A 78 14.44 -1.06 -4.64
CA ASN A 78 15.25 -1.74 -3.65
C ASN A 78 16.55 -0.95 -3.50
N THR A 79 16.73 -0.28 -2.37
CA THR A 79 18.00 0.38 -2.06
C THR A 79 18.90 -0.62 -1.33
N ASP A 80 20.00 -1.02 -1.95
CA ASP A 80 21.03 -1.82 -1.30
C ASP A 80 21.72 -0.95 -0.25
N GLY A 81 21.44 -1.17 1.01
CA GLY A 81 21.99 -0.40 2.12
C GLY A 81 20.95 -0.04 3.16
N ALA A 82 21.04 -0.67 4.14
CA ALA A 82 20.45 -0.93 5.42
C ALA A 82 19.26 -0.08 5.90
N ASP A 83 19.36 1.22 6.09
CA ASP A 83 18.54 1.80 7.16
C ASP A 83 17.31 2.62 6.71
N LEU A 84 17.07 2.74 5.41
CA LEU A 84 15.98 3.59 4.90
C LEU A 84 15.28 2.96 3.68
N ALA A 85 14.74 1.75 3.85
CA ALA A 85 13.90 1.17 2.79
C ALA A 85 12.80 2.17 2.40
N PRO A 86 12.56 2.40 1.10
CA PRO A 86 11.44 3.22 0.65
C PRO A 86 10.16 2.71 1.26
N ALA A 87 9.38 3.61 1.84
CA ALA A 87 8.10 3.34 2.49
C ALA A 87 7.21 4.59 2.41
N ILE A 88 5.92 4.44 2.63
CA ILE A 88 5.03 5.59 2.81
C ILE A 88 4.57 5.62 4.27
N ILE A 89 4.80 6.72 4.93
CA ILE A 89 4.44 6.96 6.32
C ILE A 89 3.44 8.12 6.38
N VAL A 90 2.22 7.83 6.80
CA VAL A 90 1.22 8.86 7.09
C VAL A 90 1.33 9.19 8.57
N GLU A 91 1.78 10.42 8.87
CA GLU A 91 1.91 10.88 10.25
C GLU A 91 0.55 11.14 10.89
N GLN A 92 0.49 11.21 12.21
CA GLN A 92 -0.73 11.64 12.93
C GLN A 92 -1.28 12.94 12.37
N GLY A 93 -2.56 12.94 12.00
CA GLY A 93 -3.23 14.10 11.37
C GLY A 93 -2.89 14.31 9.89
N GLY A 94 -2.04 13.48 9.28
CA GLY A 94 -1.93 13.33 7.84
C GLY A 94 -3.04 12.43 7.30
N PHE A 95 -3.32 12.53 6.01
CA PHE A 95 -4.38 11.73 5.35
C PHE A 95 -3.87 11.07 4.08
N ILE A 96 -4.30 9.84 3.85
CA ILE A 96 -4.15 9.15 2.57
C ILE A 96 -5.54 8.82 2.01
N ILE A 97 -5.79 9.22 0.77
CA ILE A 97 -6.98 8.85 0.02
C ILE A 97 -6.54 7.98 -1.16
N ALA A 98 -6.51 6.68 -0.93
CA ALA A 98 -6.24 5.66 -1.94
C ALA A 98 -7.55 4.89 -2.20
N ASP A 99 -8.51 5.56 -2.84
CA ASP A 99 -9.84 5.03 -3.11
C ASP A 99 -9.91 4.48 -4.53
N GLY A 100 -9.34 3.29 -4.72
CA GLY A 100 -9.38 2.56 -5.97
C GLY A 100 -10.76 2.00 -6.29
N THR A 101 -10.85 1.26 -7.40
CA THR A 101 -12.06 0.52 -7.76
C THR A 101 -11.70 -0.92 -8.14
N LYS A 102 -12.70 -1.80 -8.18
CA LYS A 102 -12.51 -3.19 -8.61
C LYS A 102 -11.78 -3.29 -9.96
N ASP A 103 -12.11 -2.42 -10.91
CA ASP A 103 -11.55 -2.44 -12.27
C ASP A 103 -10.27 -1.60 -12.39
N LYS A 104 -10.02 -0.72 -11.43
CA LYS A 104 -8.83 0.15 -11.35
C LYS A 104 -8.28 0.17 -9.92
N PRO A 105 -7.72 -0.96 -9.44
CA PRO A 105 -7.09 -0.99 -8.13
C PRO A 105 -5.83 -0.13 -8.13
N ILE A 106 -5.48 0.41 -6.96
CA ILE A 106 -4.21 1.09 -6.74
C ILE A 106 -3.20 0.04 -6.32
N THR A 107 -2.00 0.05 -6.91
CA THR A 107 -1.00 -0.98 -6.64
C THR A 107 0.31 -0.36 -6.16
N PHE A 108 0.74 -0.76 -4.97
CA PHE A 108 2.08 -0.55 -4.43
C PHE A 108 2.88 -1.84 -4.61
N THR A 109 4.06 -1.77 -5.19
CA THR A 109 4.88 -2.95 -5.46
C THR A 109 6.37 -2.60 -5.53
N ALA A 110 7.23 -3.61 -5.64
CA ALA A 110 8.64 -3.40 -5.87
C ALA A 110 8.95 -2.99 -7.33
N ASN A 111 9.96 -2.15 -7.51
CA ASN A 111 10.51 -1.82 -8.83
C ASN A 111 11.58 -2.84 -9.22
N GLN A 112 11.16 -4.08 -9.44
CA GLN A 112 12.00 -5.21 -9.77
C GLN A 112 11.48 -5.95 -11.00
N THR A 113 12.34 -6.73 -11.63
CA THR A 113 11.92 -7.59 -12.75
C THR A 113 11.15 -8.81 -12.26
N ASP A 114 10.30 -9.37 -13.09
CA ASP A 114 9.57 -10.60 -12.79
C ASP A 114 10.49 -11.76 -12.42
N ALA A 115 11.68 -11.81 -12.97
CA ALA A 115 12.66 -12.86 -12.68
C ALA A 115 13.16 -12.77 -11.22
N VAL A 116 13.42 -11.56 -10.74
CA VAL A 116 13.82 -11.31 -9.34
C VAL A 116 12.66 -11.65 -8.41
N LEU A 117 11.46 -11.14 -8.68
CA LEU A 117 10.29 -11.37 -7.83
C LEU A 117 9.83 -12.84 -7.78
N LYS A 118 10.12 -13.64 -8.81
CA LYS A 118 9.88 -15.09 -8.79
C LYS A 118 10.89 -15.86 -7.96
N ALA A 119 12.13 -15.40 -7.94
CA ALA A 119 13.21 -16.04 -7.19
C ALA A 119 13.16 -15.67 -5.70
N ASP A 120 12.89 -14.43 -5.39
CA ASP A 120 12.75 -13.87 -4.04
C ASP A 120 11.63 -12.82 -4.03
N PRO A 121 10.42 -13.20 -3.61
CA PRO A 121 9.26 -12.31 -3.75
C PRO A 121 9.09 -11.29 -2.62
N ARG A 122 9.91 -11.32 -1.55
CA ARG A 122 9.66 -10.58 -0.31
C ARG A 122 10.77 -9.57 0.00
N GLY A 123 10.47 -8.56 0.84
CA GLY A 123 11.47 -7.68 1.43
C GLY A 123 12.14 -6.70 0.48
N HIS A 124 11.47 -6.29 -0.61
CA HIS A 124 12.05 -5.37 -1.59
C HIS A 124 11.86 -3.89 -1.24
N TRP A 125 10.92 -3.57 -0.37
CA TRP A 125 10.65 -2.22 0.12
C TRP A 125 9.98 -2.29 1.50
N GLY A 126 9.80 -1.16 2.18
CA GLY A 126 9.19 -1.15 3.50
C GLY A 126 7.73 -1.61 3.47
N GLY A 127 6.84 -0.71 3.21
CA GLY A 127 5.41 -0.94 3.27
C GLY A 127 4.66 0.38 3.40
N LEU A 128 3.39 0.30 3.80
CA LEU A 128 2.54 1.45 4.08
C LEU A 128 2.25 1.51 5.59
N ILE A 129 2.64 2.61 6.23
CA ILE A 129 2.46 2.85 7.67
C ILE A 129 1.50 4.02 7.84
N ILE A 130 0.48 3.85 8.67
CA ILE A 130 -0.50 4.89 8.98
C ILE A 130 -0.57 5.06 10.50
N ASN A 131 -0.26 6.26 10.97
CA ASN A 131 -0.27 6.65 12.37
C ASN A 131 -1.50 7.52 12.70
N GLY A 132 -2.29 7.10 13.66
CA GLY A 132 -3.50 7.79 14.09
C GLY A 132 -3.48 8.18 15.56
N TYR A 133 -4.57 8.83 16.00
CA TYR A 133 -4.76 9.34 17.37
C TYR A 133 -5.66 8.43 18.23
N ALA A 134 -5.96 7.20 17.81
CA ALA A 134 -6.82 6.31 18.58
C ALA A 134 -6.08 5.70 19.78
N PRO A 135 -6.82 5.22 20.81
CA PRO A 135 -6.24 4.73 22.05
C PRO A 135 -5.37 3.49 21.86
N LEU A 136 -4.33 3.41 22.68
CA LEU A 136 -3.55 2.23 22.96
C LEU A 136 -3.95 1.68 24.32
N ALA A 137 -3.77 0.40 24.57
CA ALA A 137 -4.14 -0.20 25.83
C ALA A 137 -3.35 0.37 27.01
N GLY A 138 -2.06 0.69 26.85
CA GLY A 138 -1.24 1.39 27.85
C GLY A 138 -1.55 2.87 28.00
N GLY A 139 -2.38 3.44 27.13
CA GLY A 139 -2.56 4.88 26.97
C GLY A 139 -1.33 5.56 26.38
N GLY A 140 -1.40 6.88 26.20
CA GLY A 140 -0.26 7.68 25.70
C GLY A 140 0.00 7.50 24.22
N THR A 141 1.29 7.52 23.87
CA THR A 141 1.79 7.39 22.49
C THR A 141 2.96 6.43 22.43
N SER A 142 3.15 5.79 21.30
CA SER A 142 4.26 4.88 21.00
C SER A 142 4.87 5.21 19.63
N PHE A 143 5.83 4.41 19.16
CA PHE A 143 6.53 4.61 17.89
C PHE A 143 6.61 3.27 17.15
N VAL A 144 6.29 3.29 15.87
CA VAL A 144 6.45 2.11 15.01
C VAL A 144 7.95 1.79 14.89
N GLU A 145 8.29 0.53 15.00
CA GLU A 145 9.65 0.03 14.84
C GLU A 145 10.28 0.51 13.52
N GLY A 146 11.54 0.86 13.58
CA GLY A 146 12.27 1.35 12.41
C GLY A 146 11.88 2.73 11.90
N VAL A 147 10.82 3.38 12.44
CA VAL A 147 10.38 4.72 12.05
C VAL A 147 10.53 5.68 13.22
N THR A 148 11.71 6.28 13.35
CA THR A 148 12.01 7.18 14.48
C THR A 148 11.33 8.54 14.34
N GLY A 149 10.80 9.04 15.46
CA GLY A 149 10.31 10.42 15.58
C GLY A 149 8.91 10.66 15.02
N VAL A 150 8.16 9.60 14.72
CA VAL A 150 6.77 9.69 14.24
C VAL A 150 5.86 8.91 15.19
N PRO A 151 5.20 9.58 16.14
CA PRO A 151 4.38 8.93 17.15
C PRO A 151 3.04 8.45 16.57
N TYR A 152 2.43 7.50 17.27
CA TYR A 152 1.03 7.11 17.12
C TYR A 152 0.37 6.95 18.51
N GLY A 153 -0.96 6.81 18.52
CA GLY A 153 -1.73 6.68 19.74
C GLY A 153 -2.26 8.01 20.28
N GLY A 154 -3.19 7.93 21.20
CA GLY A 154 -3.87 9.09 21.79
C GLY A 154 -5.19 8.69 22.45
N THR A 155 -6.23 9.51 22.29
CA THR A 155 -7.52 9.31 22.93
C THR A 155 -8.72 9.36 21.99
N ASN A 156 -8.48 9.56 20.68
CA ASN A 156 -9.57 9.72 19.72
C ASN A 156 -9.92 8.39 19.01
N ALA A 157 -10.75 7.58 19.61
CA ALA A 157 -11.22 6.33 19.01
C ALA A 157 -11.93 6.52 17.66
N SER A 158 -12.40 7.72 17.36
CA SER A 158 -13.04 8.09 16.10
C SER A 158 -12.13 8.87 15.17
N ASP A 159 -10.83 8.70 15.32
CA ASP A 159 -9.84 9.27 14.40
C ASP A 159 -10.04 8.77 12.96
N SER A 160 -9.61 9.59 12.00
CA SER A 160 -9.61 9.23 10.59
C SER A 160 -8.28 9.60 9.97
N SER A 161 -7.62 8.64 9.38
CA SER A 161 -6.39 8.82 8.60
C SER A 161 -6.64 8.70 7.09
N GLY A 162 -7.90 8.52 6.67
CA GLY A 162 -8.30 8.51 5.26
C GLY A 162 -8.99 7.23 4.79
N VAL A 163 -8.70 6.85 3.56
CA VAL A 163 -9.37 5.73 2.87
C VAL A 163 -8.32 4.86 2.15
N LEU A 164 -8.35 3.57 2.42
CA LEU A 164 -7.73 2.53 1.61
C LEU A 164 -8.83 1.63 1.07
N ARG A 165 -9.11 1.68 -0.22
CA ARG A 165 -10.08 0.80 -0.87
C ARG A 165 -9.58 0.32 -2.22
N TYR A 166 -9.72 -0.99 -2.49
CA TYR A 166 -9.15 -1.65 -3.66
C TYR A 166 -7.68 -1.32 -3.86
N VAL A 167 -6.90 -1.58 -2.80
CA VAL A 167 -5.46 -1.33 -2.73
C VAL A 167 -4.72 -2.65 -2.67
N ARG A 168 -3.62 -2.77 -3.42
CA ARG A 168 -2.69 -3.89 -3.39
C ARG A 168 -1.34 -3.41 -2.88
N ILE A 169 -0.77 -4.13 -1.92
CA ILE A 169 0.53 -3.86 -1.31
C ILE A 169 1.36 -5.13 -1.43
N TRP A 170 2.31 -5.14 -2.35
CA TRP A 170 3.05 -6.34 -2.72
C TRP A 170 4.54 -6.20 -2.53
N HIS A 171 5.20 -7.30 -2.15
CA HIS A 171 6.66 -7.43 -2.10
C HIS A 171 7.35 -6.54 -1.05
N GLY A 172 6.64 -6.14 0.00
CA GLY A 172 7.13 -5.34 1.11
C GLY A 172 7.82 -6.15 2.21
N GLY A 173 7.97 -5.52 3.38
CA GLY A 173 8.47 -6.17 4.58
C GLY A 173 9.99 -6.14 4.69
N ARG A 174 10.66 -5.13 4.14
CA ARG A 174 12.11 -5.03 4.28
C ARG A 174 12.49 -4.73 5.71
N SER A 175 13.42 -5.53 6.25
CA SER A 175 14.04 -5.24 7.53
C SER A 175 14.86 -3.95 7.44
N ILE A 176 14.75 -3.09 8.44
CA ILE A 176 15.48 -1.83 8.57
C ILE A 176 16.35 -1.81 9.84
N GLY A 177 16.85 -2.97 10.23
CA GLY A 177 17.67 -3.24 11.40
C GLY A 177 17.51 -4.68 11.83
N GLN A 178 18.23 -5.10 12.88
CA GLN A 178 18.01 -6.41 13.48
C GLN A 178 16.68 -6.36 14.25
N ASP A 179 15.79 -7.31 13.97
CA ASP A 179 14.47 -7.44 14.57
C ASP A 179 13.55 -6.21 14.36
N ASN A 180 13.81 -5.42 13.28
CA ASN A 180 13.02 -4.27 12.88
C ASN A 180 12.52 -4.48 11.44
N GLU A 181 11.41 -5.15 11.28
CA GLU A 181 10.76 -5.41 10.00
C GLU A 181 9.54 -4.50 9.84
N ILE A 182 9.23 -4.14 8.60
CA ILE A 182 8.06 -3.34 8.30
C ILE A 182 6.98 -4.27 7.74
N ASN A 183 5.78 -4.18 8.27
CA ASN A 183 4.63 -4.93 7.79
C ASN A 183 4.15 -4.42 6.43
N GLY A 184 3.35 -5.21 5.74
CA GLY A 184 2.76 -4.77 4.49
C GLY A 184 1.89 -3.54 4.67
N LEU A 185 0.95 -3.60 5.61
CA LEU A 185 0.15 -2.49 6.07
C LEU A 185 0.20 -2.40 7.60
N THR A 186 0.85 -1.39 8.13
CA THR A 186 0.86 -1.06 9.56
C THR A 186 -0.21 0.00 9.87
N LEU A 187 -1.08 -0.30 10.83
CA LEU A 187 -2.16 0.58 11.30
C LEU A 187 -1.96 0.89 12.79
N ALA A 188 -1.14 1.90 13.08
CA ALA A 188 -0.71 2.24 14.42
C ALA A 188 -1.58 3.34 15.04
N GLY A 189 -2.36 3.01 16.06
CA GLY A 189 -3.30 3.91 16.72
C GLY A 189 -4.36 4.49 15.78
N VAL A 190 -4.77 3.74 14.75
CA VAL A 190 -5.72 4.23 13.73
C VAL A 190 -7.15 4.09 14.23
N GLY A 191 -7.97 5.13 14.03
CA GLY A 191 -9.34 5.19 14.50
C GLY A 191 -10.39 4.66 13.54
N ASN A 192 -11.59 4.42 14.06
CA ASN A 192 -12.67 3.70 13.35
C ASN A 192 -13.37 4.50 12.23
N LYS A 193 -13.00 5.75 12.00
CA LYS A 193 -13.45 6.51 10.82
C LYS A 193 -12.53 6.36 9.62
N THR A 194 -11.36 5.73 9.80
CA THR A 194 -10.51 5.32 8.68
C THR A 194 -11.15 4.13 7.97
N VAL A 195 -11.19 4.18 6.65
CA VAL A 195 -11.75 3.11 5.81
C VAL A 195 -10.64 2.20 5.34
N VAL A 196 -10.73 0.89 5.66
CA VAL A 196 -9.84 -0.16 5.14
C VAL A 196 -10.73 -1.27 4.57
N ASP A 197 -10.90 -1.28 3.25
CA ASP A 197 -11.86 -2.17 2.57
C ASP A 197 -11.30 -2.66 1.22
N TYR A 198 -11.36 -3.94 0.93
CA TYR A 198 -10.75 -4.56 -0.25
C TYR A 198 -9.26 -4.26 -0.38
N VAL A 199 -8.50 -4.45 0.69
CA VAL A 199 -7.05 -4.32 0.69
C VAL A 199 -6.41 -5.70 0.63
N GLU A 200 -5.44 -5.86 -0.27
CA GLU A 200 -4.66 -7.08 -0.44
C GLU A 200 -3.19 -6.80 -0.12
N VAL A 201 -2.62 -7.56 0.79
CA VAL A 201 -1.18 -7.62 1.03
C VAL A 201 -0.66 -8.95 0.54
N ALA A 202 0.39 -8.96 -0.28
CA ALA A 202 0.97 -10.19 -0.79
C ALA A 202 2.50 -10.15 -0.80
N TYR A 203 3.11 -11.29 -0.46
CA TYR A 203 4.55 -11.45 -0.47
C TYR A 203 5.28 -10.43 0.43
N ASN A 204 4.71 -10.07 1.56
CA ASN A 204 5.44 -9.32 2.58
C ASN A 204 6.46 -10.23 3.27
N LYS A 205 7.59 -9.69 3.73
CA LYS A 205 8.61 -10.49 4.41
C LYS A 205 8.22 -10.81 5.85
N ASP A 206 7.54 -9.89 6.46
CA ASP A 206 6.95 -9.94 7.77
C ASP A 206 5.42 -10.05 7.66
N ASP A 207 4.64 -9.48 8.58
CA ASP A 207 3.20 -9.58 8.59
C ASP A 207 2.52 -8.95 7.37
N GLY A 208 1.34 -9.46 7.07
CA GLY A 208 0.46 -8.84 6.10
C GLY A 208 -0.10 -7.51 6.60
N PHE A 209 -0.83 -7.61 7.68
CA PHE A 209 -1.47 -6.48 8.36
C PHE A 209 -1.12 -6.52 9.84
N GLU A 210 -0.63 -5.41 10.37
CA GLU A 210 -0.40 -5.30 11.81
C GLU A 210 -1.09 -4.06 12.37
N MET A 211 -1.81 -4.27 13.48
CA MET A 211 -2.58 -3.26 14.17
C MET A 211 -2.01 -3.02 15.57
N PHE A 212 -1.27 -1.92 15.74
CA PHE A 212 -0.81 -1.46 17.06
C PHE A 212 -1.89 -0.61 17.74
N GLY A 213 -2.66 -1.20 18.63
CA GLY A 213 -3.78 -0.51 19.27
C GLY A 213 -4.81 0.02 18.28
N GLY A 214 -5.53 1.06 18.67
CA GLY A 214 -6.52 1.70 17.82
C GLY A 214 -7.85 0.96 17.72
N THR A 215 -8.71 1.44 16.81
CA THR A 215 -10.12 1.02 16.70
C THR A 215 -10.57 0.86 15.24
N VAL A 216 -9.64 0.92 14.29
CA VAL A 216 -9.95 0.80 12.85
C VAL A 216 -10.61 -0.54 12.54
N ASN A 217 -11.53 -0.54 11.58
CA ASN A 217 -12.19 -1.76 11.13
C ASN A 217 -11.65 -2.19 9.77
N LEU A 218 -11.34 -3.48 9.63
CA LEU A 218 -10.88 -4.10 8.39
C LEU A 218 -12.02 -4.89 7.76
N ARG A 219 -12.22 -4.72 6.46
CA ARG A 219 -13.24 -5.46 5.72
C ARG A 219 -12.74 -5.91 4.36
N HIS A 220 -13.08 -7.15 3.96
CA HIS A 220 -12.63 -7.76 2.70
C HIS A 220 -11.11 -7.66 2.47
N CYS A 221 -10.32 -7.88 3.52
CA CYS A 221 -8.86 -7.81 3.42
C CYS A 221 -8.27 -9.21 3.23
N THR A 222 -7.18 -9.28 2.48
CA THR A 222 -6.56 -10.55 2.11
C THR A 222 -5.04 -10.46 2.33
N ALA A 223 -4.47 -11.44 3.07
CA ALA A 223 -3.04 -11.63 3.24
C ALA A 223 -2.59 -12.89 2.49
N LEU A 224 -1.66 -12.75 1.54
CA LEU A 224 -1.25 -13.83 0.65
C LEU A 224 0.25 -14.06 0.72
N TRP A 225 0.67 -15.27 1.08
CA TRP A 225 2.07 -15.72 1.06
C TRP A 225 3.01 -14.76 1.78
N VAL A 226 2.57 -14.20 2.89
CA VAL A 226 3.40 -13.35 3.78
C VAL A 226 4.41 -14.20 4.54
N GLY A 227 5.43 -13.56 5.09
CA GLY A 227 6.56 -14.25 5.72
C GLY A 227 6.28 -14.66 7.14
N ASP A 228 5.44 -13.92 7.85
CA ASP A 228 5.01 -14.22 9.21
C ASP A 228 3.48 -14.26 9.27
N ASP A 229 2.82 -13.44 10.02
CA ASP A 229 1.38 -13.54 10.27
C ASP A 229 0.53 -12.83 9.21
N GLY A 230 -0.66 -13.38 8.95
CA GLY A 230 -1.60 -12.77 8.01
C GLY A 230 -2.16 -11.46 8.54
N PHE A 231 -2.63 -11.50 9.78
CA PHE A 231 -3.17 -10.37 10.54
C PHE A 231 -2.67 -10.49 11.97
N ASP A 232 -1.92 -9.49 12.40
CA ASP A 232 -1.45 -9.38 13.78
C ASP A 232 -2.09 -8.20 14.51
N THR A 233 -2.39 -8.37 15.80
CA THR A 233 -2.94 -7.33 16.66
C THR A 233 -2.12 -7.21 17.93
N ASP A 234 -1.65 -6.01 18.21
CA ASP A 234 -0.89 -5.69 19.41
C ASP A 234 -1.42 -4.42 20.09
N GLU A 235 -0.82 -4.06 21.23
CA GLU A 235 -1.11 -2.87 22.02
C GLU A 235 -2.61 -2.61 22.28
N GLY A 236 -3.40 -3.71 22.39
CA GLY A 236 -4.83 -3.64 22.74
C GLY A 236 -5.71 -3.11 21.62
N TYR A 237 -5.48 -3.51 20.40
CA TYR A 237 -6.38 -3.26 19.28
C TYR A 237 -7.82 -3.68 19.61
N THR A 238 -8.80 -2.81 19.35
CA THR A 238 -10.23 -3.03 19.65
C THR A 238 -11.15 -2.88 18.45
N GLY A 239 -10.58 -2.81 17.24
CA GLY A 239 -11.33 -2.78 15.99
C GLY A 239 -12.02 -4.10 15.66
N LYS A 240 -12.59 -4.18 14.47
CA LYS A 240 -13.32 -5.36 13.99
C LYS A 240 -12.80 -5.78 12.61
N GLY A 241 -12.64 -7.10 12.42
CA GLY A 241 -12.36 -7.70 11.13
C GLY A 241 -13.57 -8.45 10.58
N GLN A 242 -13.88 -8.28 9.30
CA GLN A 242 -14.93 -9.03 8.63
C GLN A 242 -14.53 -9.38 7.18
N PHE A 243 -14.75 -10.63 6.79
CA PHE A 243 -14.35 -11.14 5.47
C PHE A 243 -12.83 -11.04 5.25
N LEU A 244 -12.07 -11.52 6.23
CA LEU A 244 -10.63 -11.60 6.17
C LEU A 244 -10.22 -12.97 5.62
N LEU A 245 -9.24 -13.00 4.72
CA LEU A 245 -8.70 -14.22 4.13
C LEU A 245 -7.18 -14.22 4.24
N THR A 246 -6.62 -15.32 4.74
CA THR A 246 -5.19 -15.57 4.69
C THR A 246 -4.90 -16.83 3.88
N ILE A 247 -3.94 -16.74 2.96
CA ILE A 247 -3.35 -17.90 2.27
C ILE A 247 -1.85 -17.86 2.55
N GLN A 248 -1.40 -18.82 3.36
CA GLN A 248 0.00 -18.92 3.75
C GLN A 248 0.80 -19.81 2.80
N GLY A 249 2.09 -19.55 2.73
CA GLY A 249 3.05 -20.39 2.00
C GLY A 249 3.41 -21.65 2.79
N THR A 250 4.06 -22.58 2.12
CA THR A 250 4.49 -23.85 2.76
C THR A 250 5.90 -23.76 3.34
N GLN A 251 6.64 -22.71 3.07
CA GLN A 251 8.06 -22.62 3.41
C GLN A 251 8.37 -21.56 4.48
N VAL A 252 7.62 -20.47 4.50
CA VAL A 252 7.74 -19.37 5.46
C VAL A 252 6.32 -18.90 5.75
N SER A 253 5.90 -19.00 6.99
CA SER A 253 4.59 -18.53 7.44
C SER A 253 4.49 -18.63 8.96
N GLY A 254 3.94 -17.61 9.57
CA GLY A 254 3.49 -17.64 10.96
C GLY A 254 2.07 -18.15 11.06
N ARG A 255 1.17 -17.38 11.62
CA ARG A 255 -0.24 -17.70 11.83
C ARG A 255 -1.12 -16.98 10.81
N ALA A 256 -2.34 -17.46 10.63
CA ALA A 256 -3.34 -16.72 9.87
C ALA A 256 -3.77 -15.44 10.64
N TYR A 257 -3.83 -15.55 11.96
CA TYR A 257 -4.17 -14.49 12.90
C TYR A 257 -3.35 -14.66 14.17
N GLU A 258 -2.56 -13.68 14.53
CA GLU A 258 -1.98 -13.49 15.84
C GLU A 258 -2.81 -12.43 16.59
N MET A 259 -3.23 -12.76 17.80
CA MET A 259 -4.10 -11.89 18.61
C MET A 259 -3.39 -11.62 19.91
N ASP A 260 -2.28 -10.90 19.83
CA ASP A 260 -1.53 -10.48 20.99
C ASP A 260 -2.07 -9.14 21.53
N SER A 261 -1.99 -8.96 22.81
CA SER A 261 -2.44 -7.73 23.44
C SER A 261 -1.46 -7.30 24.53
N LYS A 262 -0.19 -7.68 24.37
CA LYS A 262 0.84 -7.37 25.33
C LYS A 262 0.92 -5.87 25.61
N PHE A 263 0.81 -5.58 26.90
CA PHE A 263 1.45 -4.43 27.48
C PHE A 263 2.89 -4.79 27.75
N GLU A 264 3.80 -4.32 26.98
CA GLU A 264 5.15 -4.22 27.49
C GLU A 264 5.19 -3.02 28.45
N SER A 265 5.29 -3.37 29.73
CA SER A 265 5.34 -2.42 30.85
C SER A 265 6.73 -1.81 31.00
#